data_05045e499151e1850716ae4413887e43
#
_entry.id   05045e499151e1850716ae4413887e43
#
_cell.length_a   1.000
_cell.length_b   1.000
_cell.length_c   1.000
_cell.angle_alpha   90.00
_cell.angle_beta   90.00
_cell.angle_gamma   90.00
#
_symmetry.space_group_name_H-M   'P 1'
#
loop_
_entity.id
_entity.type
_entity.pdbx_description
1 polymer ?
#
loop_
_entity_poly.entity_id
_entity_poly.type
_entity_poly.pdbx_seq_one_letter_code
_entity_poly.pdbx_strand_id
1 'polypeptide(L)'
;MDLKHISRGITEGRDRAGARSMFKAIGFTDADLSRPLIGVANTWIETMPCNFHLRRLSAKVKEGIRAAGGTPMEFNTIAISDGETMGTEGMRASLVSRELIADSIELVCRGQMFDAAVCVVGCDKTIPAAAMALARMNLPGMVLYGGTIAPGNYRGKDVTIQDVYEAIGANMAGKMSDADLRGLEDAACPGAGACGGQYTANTMSTVMEMIGLSPMGFNSVPAMDPLKDEISFACGKVVMNVLQNGIKPRDILTRAAFENAIASVAATGGSTNAVLHLLAIAREAGVELDIEDFQTVSARTPLLADLKPSGRFVASDMHRAGGIRLLAKRLVNGKYLHTSAKTVTGQTIGVESESAVETPGQEVIVPLEKPLKATGGLVILKGNLAPEGCVAKISGHERLEHRGPARVFESEEEAMAAVTAKKIHAGDVVVIRNEGPKGGPGMREMLGVTAAIVGEGLGGSVALLTDGRFSGATRGLMAGHVSPEAALGGPIAGVRDGDVIRFDVNKRELAVEVSDDVLRQRMAQWKAPQPRYPKGVFAKYAALVSSASQGAITTPR
;
A
#
# COMPACT_ATOMS: atom_id res chain seq x y z
N MET A 1 23.27 2.57 27.37
CA MET A 1 22.22 3.59 27.17
C MET A 1 21.08 3.28 28.14
N ASP A 2 20.45 4.29 28.71
CA ASP A 2 19.29 4.08 29.58
C ASP A 2 18.06 3.75 28.70
N LEU A 3 17.57 2.54 28.84
CA LEU A 3 16.47 2.02 28.02
C LEU A 3 15.10 2.60 28.39
N LYS A 4 14.97 3.13 29.61
CA LYS A 4 13.77 3.80 30.12
C LYS A 4 13.83 5.32 29.93
N HIS A 5 14.24 5.77 28.76
CA HIS A 5 14.52 7.19 28.53
C HIS A 5 13.25 8.06 28.46
N ILE A 6 12.07 7.50 28.19
CA ILE A 6 10.77 8.18 28.17
C ILE A 6 9.87 7.69 29.31
N SER A 7 9.67 6.37 29.46
CA SER A 7 8.69 5.79 30.39
C SER A 7 9.02 6.02 31.86
N ARG A 8 10.26 6.40 32.22
CA ARG A 8 10.58 6.86 33.58
C ARG A 8 9.69 8.01 34.03
N GLY A 9 9.30 8.91 33.11
CA GLY A 9 8.44 10.06 33.40
C GLY A 9 7.05 9.69 33.91
N ILE A 10 6.57 8.44 33.66
CA ILE A 10 5.27 7.96 34.15
C ILE A 10 5.42 6.87 35.23
N THR A 11 6.60 6.23 35.35
CA THR A 11 6.79 5.10 36.27
C THR A 11 7.68 5.42 37.48
N GLU A 12 8.53 6.45 37.44
CA GLU A 12 9.52 6.72 38.48
C GLU A 12 9.19 7.99 39.28
N GLY A 13 9.67 8.03 40.52
CA GLY A 13 9.46 9.16 41.43
C GLY A 13 8.24 9.00 42.33
N ARG A 14 8.24 9.75 43.45
CA ARG A 14 7.19 9.72 44.47
C ARG A 14 5.84 10.21 43.92
N ASP A 15 5.88 11.24 43.11
CA ASP A 15 4.73 11.87 42.45
C ASP A 15 4.04 10.97 41.40
N ARG A 16 4.69 9.87 41.00
CA ARG A 16 4.12 8.87 40.08
C ARG A 16 3.47 7.66 40.78
N ALA A 17 3.30 7.70 42.10
CA ALA A 17 2.61 6.64 42.84
C ALA A 17 1.20 6.38 42.33
N GLY A 18 0.47 7.44 41.95
CA GLY A 18 -0.88 7.31 41.36
C GLY A 18 -0.87 6.54 40.04
N ALA A 19 0.05 6.87 39.12
CA ALA A 19 0.18 6.16 37.84
C ALA A 19 0.55 4.68 38.06
N ARG A 20 1.52 4.40 38.95
CA ARG A 20 1.89 3.01 39.30
C ARG A 20 0.74 2.23 39.91
N SER A 21 -0.08 2.87 40.73
CA SER A 21 -1.28 2.23 41.30
C SER A 21 -2.25 1.78 40.20
N MET A 22 -2.46 2.60 39.16
CA MET A 22 -3.31 2.25 38.03
C MET A 22 -2.72 1.09 37.20
N PHE A 23 -1.42 1.09 36.95
CA PHE A 23 -0.77 -0.03 36.27
C PHE A 23 -0.86 -1.34 37.09
N LYS A 24 -0.71 -1.26 38.42
CA LYS A 24 -0.86 -2.43 39.32
C LYS A 24 -2.30 -2.95 39.32
N ALA A 25 -3.31 -2.10 39.19
CA ALA A 25 -4.71 -2.50 39.09
C ALA A 25 -5.02 -3.41 37.89
N ILE A 26 -4.23 -3.35 36.84
CA ILE A 26 -4.36 -4.17 35.62
C ILE A 26 -3.29 -5.27 35.55
N GLY A 27 -2.59 -5.55 36.66
CA GLY A 27 -1.71 -6.70 36.84
C GLY A 27 -0.22 -6.47 36.62
N PHE A 28 0.25 -5.25 36.32
CA PHE A 28 1.68 -4.96 36.26
C PHE A 28 2.31 -4.91 37.65
N THR A 29 3.49 -5.50 37.78
CA THR A 29 4.28 -5.54 39.03
C THR A 29 5.32 -4.41 39.06
N ASP A 30 5.95 -4.19 40.21
CA ASP A 30 7.09 -3.26 40.31
C ASP A 30 8.24 -3.69 39.40
N ALA A 31 8.45 -5.02 39.25
CA ALA A 31 9.46 -5.57 38.36
C ALA A 31 9.14 -5.26 36.88
N ASP A 32 7.86 -5.28 36.46
CA ASP A 32 7.47 -4.88 35.12
C ASP A 32 7.68 -3.38 34.92
N LEU A 33 7.29 -2.56 35.89
CA LEU A 33 7.43 -1.11 35.81
C LEU A 33 8.88 -0.60 35.93
N SER A 34 9.81 -1.45 36.38
CA SER A 34 11.23 -1.15 36.35
C SER A 34 11.90 -1.29 34.98
N ARG A 35 11.24 -1.98 34.03
CA ARG A 35 11.71 -2.22 32.67
C ARG A 35 11.22 -1.13 31.70
N PRO A 36 11.83 -0.98 30.50
CA PRO A 36 11.31 -0.10 29.47
C PRO A 36 9.92 -0.56 29.00
N LEU A 37 9.03 0.41 28.78
CA LEU A 37 7.67 0.17 28.31
C LEU A 37 7.63 0.17 26.78
N ILE A 38 7.21 -0.94 26.19
CA ILE A 38 7.19 -1.14 24.74
C ILE A 38 5.74 -1.17 24.24
N GLY A 39 5.35 -0.20 23.44
CA GLY A 39 4.04 -0.17 22.79
C GLY A 39 3.91 -1.27 21.74
N VAL A 40 2.82 -2.03 21.76
CA VAL A 40 2.46 -2.98 20.72
C VAL A 40 1.17 -2.48 20.07
N ALA A 41 1.33 -1.74 18.98
CA ALA A 41 0.22 -1.20 18.20
C ALA A 41 -0.37 -2.31 17.33
N ASN A 42 -1.56 -2.78 17.66
CA ASN A 42 -2.23 -3.87 16.97
C ASN A 42 -3.38 -3.34 16.11
N THR A 43 -3.34 -3.60 14.81
CA THR A 43 -4.42 -3.27 13.89
C THR A 43 -5.44 -4.41 13.73
N TRP A 44 -5.55 -5.27 14.76
CA TRP A 44 -6.52 -6.36 14.78
C TRP A 44 -7.95 -5.86 14.70
N ILE A 45 -8.75 -6.57 13.90
CA ILE A 45 -10.20 -6.41 13.81
C ILE A 45 -10.80 -7.75 13.36
N GLU A 46 -12.01 -8.06 13.79
CA GLU A 46 -12.70 -9.32 13.44
C GLU A 46 -13.27 -9.34 12.03
N THR A 47 -13.53 -8.18 11.46
CA THR A 47 -14.31 -8.02 10.23
C THR A 47 -13.54 -8.31 8.93
N MET A 48 -12.25 -8.64 8.98
CA MET A 48 -11.47 -8.81 7.75
C MET A 48 -10.36 -9.86 7.89
N PRO A 49 -10.15 -10.72 6.88
CA PRO A 49 -9.14 -11.79 6.93
C PRO A 49 -7.72 -11.26 7.07
N CYS A 50 -7.42 -10.07 6.53
CA CYS A 50 -6.09 -9.48 6.58
C CYS A 50 -5.59 -9.24 8.01
N ASN A 51 -6.48 -8.93 8.96
CA ASN A 51 -6.14 -8.47 10.30
C ASN A 51 -6.66 -9.36 11.43
N PHE A 52 -7.60 -10.24 11.14
CA PHE A 52 -8.31 -11.04 12.13
C PHE A 52 -7.39 -11.95 12.98
N HIS A 53 -6.25 -12.41 12.44
CA HIS A 53 -5.29 -13.26 13.13
C HIS A 53 -4.23 -12.48 13.94
N LEU A 54 -4.16 -11.16 13.82
CA LEU A 54 -3.09 -10.35 14.39
C LEU A 54 -3.03 -10.40 15.93
N ARG A 55 -4.14 -10.73 16.63
CA ARG A 55 -4.11 -11.02 18.06
C ARG A 55 -3.13 -12.13 18.44
N ARG A 56 -3.12 -13.21 17.65
CA ARG A 56 -2.21 -14.33 17.86
C ARG A 56 -0.76 -13.87 17.71
N LEU A 57 -0.45 -13.12 16.68
CA LEU A 57 0.90 -12.64 16.40
C LEU A 57 1.35 -11.61 17.45
N SER A 58 0.46 -10.69 17.85
CA SER A 58 0.73 -9.73 18.92
C SER A 58 1.07 -10.41 20.25
N ALA A 59 0.40 -11.51 20.60
CA ALA A 59 0.73 -12.29 21.78
C ALA A 59 2.17 -12.81 21.72
N LYS A 60 2.63 -13.30 20.56
CA LYS A 60 4.00 -13.77 20.35
C LYS A 60 5.03 -12.62 20.40
N VAL A 61 4.71 -11.47 19.84
CA VAL A 61 5.54 -10.26 19.98
C VAL A 61 5.73 -9.89 21.45
N LYS A 62 4.66 -9.91 22.25
CA LYS A 62 4.72 -9.63 23.69
C LYS A 62 5.58 -10.64 24.46
N GLU A 63 5.50 -11.93 24.12
CA GLU A 63 6.37 -12.97 24.66
C GLU A 63 7.84 -12.65 24.37
N GLY A 64 8.17 -12.26 23.13
CA GLY A 64 9.52 -11.90 22.71
C GLY A 64 10.07 -10.67 23.44
N ILE A 65 9.25 -9.62 23.62
CA ILE A 65 9.62 -8.42 24.37
C ILE A 65 9.94 -8.75 25.82
N ARG A 66 9.10 -9.56 26.50
CA ARG A 66 9.34 -10.00 27.88
C ARG A 66 10.63 -10.81 27.99
N ALA A 67 10.86 -11.72 27.05
CA ALA A 67 12.09 -12.56 27.03
C ALA A 67 13.36 -11.72 26.84
N ALA A 68 13.25 -10.54 26.21
CA ALA A 68 14.35 -9.61 26.01
C ALA A 68 14.43 -8.48 27.07
N GLY A 69 13.63 -8.57 28.16
CA GLY A 69 13.71 -7.67 29.32
C GLY A 69 12.89 -6.39 29.20
N GLY A 70 11.94 -6.29 28.27
CA GLY A 70 10.98 -5.19 28.16
C GLY A 70 9.62 -5.53 28.77
N THR A 71 8.79 -4.53 29.00
CA THR A 71 7.39 -4.66 29.40
C THR A 71 6.48 -4.25 28.24
N PRO A 72 5.84 -5.20 27.56
CA PRO A 72 4.95 -4.89 26.44
C PRO A 72 3.60 -4.36 26.94
N MET A 73 3.10 -3.32 26.28
CA MET A 73 1.78 -2.77 26.48
C MET A 73 1.05 -2.71 25.14
N GLU A 74 0.10 -3.62 24.94
CA GLU A 74 -0.68 -3.70 23.71
C GLU A 74 -1.83 -2.71 23.72
N PHE A 75 -2.03 -2.06 22.59
CA PHE A 75 -3.21 -1.25 22.31
C PHE A 75 -3.69 -1.51 20.88
N ASN A 76 -4.98 -1.29 20.65
CA ASN A 76 -5.61 -1.51 19.36
C ASN A 76 -5.83 -0.18 18.63
N THR A 77 -5.68 -0.19 17.31
CA THR A 77 -6.12 0.87 16.41
C THR A 77 -7.04 0.31 15.33
N ILE A 78 -7.68 1.18 14.56
CA ILE A 78 -8.66 0.79 13.54
C ILE A 78 -8.01 0.12 12.34
N ALA A 79 -8.83 -0.59 11.56
CA ALA A 79 -8.50 -1.07 10.21
C ALA A 79 -9.76 -1.07 9.35
N ILE A 80 -9.58 -0.85 8.03
CA ILE A 80 -10.66 -0.92 7.02
C ILE A 80 -10.20 -1.88 5.93
N SER A 81 -11.09 -2.78 5.53
CA SER A 81 -10.84 -3.74 4.45
C SER A 81 -11.09 -3.12 3.08
N ASP A 82 -10.05 -3.00 2.28
CA ASP A 82 -10.20 -2.58 0.88
C ASP A 82 -10.97 -3.62 0.05
N GLY A 83 -10.72 -4.91 0.30
CA GLY A 83 -11.39 -5.99 -0.43
C GLY A 83 -12.90 -6.07 -0.17
N GLU A 84 -13.33 -5.95 1.09
CA GLU A 84 -14.75 -6.05 1.46
C GLU A 84 -15.55 -4.80 1.06
N THR A 85 -14.91 -3.64 1.07
CA THR A 85 -15.59 -2.36 0.77
C THR A 85 -15.51 -1.95 -0.70
N MET A 86 -14.79 -2.72 -1.52
CA MET A 86 -14.61 -2.44 -2.94
C MET A 86 -15.95 -2.26 -3.69
N GLY A 87 -16.05 -1.20 -4.49
CA GLY A 87 -17.27 -0.88 -5.23
C GLY A 87 -18.42 -0.31 -4.37
N THR A 88 -18.16 0.00 -3.10
CA THR A 88 -19.15 0.60 -2.19
C THR A 88 -18.70 1.97 -1.68
N GLU A 89 -19.63 2.70 -1.05
CA GLU A 89 -19.33 3.95 -0.35
C GLU A 89 -18.31 3.75 0.81
N GLY A 90 -18.28 2.56 1.42
CA GLY A 90 -17.32 2.20 2.46
C GLY A 90 -15.87 2.26 2.02
N MET A 91 -15.58 2.10 0.71
CA MET A 91 -14.22 2.17 0.19
C MET A 91 -13.56 3.54 0.38
N ARG A 92 -14.33 4.61 0.53
CA ARG A 92 -13.81 5.95 0.84
C ARG A 92 -13.12 5.99 2.21
N ALA A 93 -13.56 5.18 3.17
CA ALA A 93 -12.95 5.11 4.50
C ALA A 93 -11.53 4.52 4.46
N SER A 94 -11.19 3.75 3.44
CA SER A 94 -9.91 3.04 3.34
C SER A 94 -8.71 4.00 3.45
N LEU A 95 -8.53 4.95 2.54
CA LEU A 95 -7.37 5.86 2.60
C LEU A 95 -7.46 6.85 3.78
N VAL A 96 -8.65 7.29 4.14
CA VAL A 96 -8.85 8.13 5.33
C VAL A 96 -8.34 7.44 6.59
N SER A 97 -8.55 6.13 6.71
CA SER A 97 -8.06 5.35 7.85
C SER A 97 -6.54 5.37 8.00
N ARG A 98 -5.76 5.52 6.91
CA ARG A 98 -4.30 5.62 6.96
C ARG A 98 -3.85 6.75 7.89
N GLU A 99 -4.46 7.92 7.76
CA GLU A 99 -4.13 9.10 8.58
C GLU A 99 -4.53 8.85 10.04
N LEU A 100 -5.77 8.38 10.28
CA LEU A 100 -6.27 8.14 11.63
C LEU A 100 -5.50 7.02 12.36
N ILE A 101 -5.07 5.99 11.67
CA ILE A 101 -4.23 4.93 12.23
C ILE A 101 -2.89 5.53 12.68
N ALA A 102 -2.24 6.32 11.80
CA ALA A 102 -0.99 6.99 12.14
C ALA A 102 -1.15 7.92 13.35
N ASP A 103 -2.20 8.73 13.37
CA ASP A 103 -2.53 9.64 14.47
C ASP A 103 -2.80 8.89 15.77
N SER A 104 -3.57 7.78 15.73
CA SER A 104 -3.89 6.99 16.92
C SER A 104 -2.66 6.30 17.51
N ILE A 105 -1.77 5.76 16.68
CA ILE A 105 -0.50 5.17 17.13
C ILE A 105 0.36 6.24 17.81
N GLU A 106 0.50 7.41 17.19
CA GLU A 106 1.24 8.53 17.77
C GLU A 106 0.67 8.95 19.10
N LEU A 107 -0.66 9.18 19.18
CA LEU A 107 -1.32 9.64 20.41
C LEU A 107 -1.12 8.66 21.56
N VAL A 108 -1.28 7.35 21.32
CA VAL A 108 -1.10 6.36 22.39
C VAL A 108 0.36 6.24 22.80
N CYS A 109 1.30 6.17 21.84
CA CYS A 109 2.72 6.07 22.18
C CYS A 109 3.23 7.26 22.96
N ARG A 110 2.83 8.49 22.58
CA ARG A 110 3.18 9.72 23.31
C ARG A 110 2.47 9.82 24.65
N GLY A 111 1.16 9.56 24.68
CA GLY A 111 0.34 9.67 25.90
C GLY A 111 0.72 8.66 26.97
N GLN A 112 1.08 7.45 26.59
CA GLN A 112 1.54 6.39 27.50
C GLN A 112 3.07 6.39 27.70
N MET A 113 3.78 7.31 27.07
CA MET A 113 5.22 7.52 27.23
C MET A 113 6.05 6.24 26.97
N PHE A 114 5.79 5.53 25.88
CA PHE A 114 6.54 4.33 25.52
C PHE A 114 7.96 4.65 25.06
N ASP A 115 8.90 3.75 25.37
CA ASP A 115 10.31 3.88 25.00
C ASP A 115 10.59 3.37 23.58
N ALA A 116 9.76 2.44 23.09
CA ALA A 116 9.81 1.89 21.74
C ALA A 116 8.43 1.37 21.33
N ALA A 117 8.26 1.04 20.02
CA ALA A 117 7.01 0.50 19.52
C ALA A 117 7.19 -0.60 18.46
N VAL A 118 6.33 -1.62 18.49
CA VAL A 118 6.11 -2.56 17.39
C VAL A 118 4.72 -2.35 16.82
N CYS A 119 4.62 -2.15 15.51
CA CYS A 119 3.34 -2.04 14.83
C CYS A 119 3.02 -3.37 14.14
N VAL A 120 1.97 -4.06 14.58
CA VAL A 120 1.48 -5.32 14.00
C VAL A 120 0.36 -5.00 13.03
N VAL A 121 0.62 -5.21 11.74
CA VAL A 121 -0.21 -4.70 10.63
C VAL A 121 -0.56 -5.79 9.63
N GLY A 122 -1.65 -5.62 8.87
CA GLY A 122 -2.13 -6.63 7.93
C GLY A 122 -2.53 -6.10 6.56
N CYS A 123 -3.31 -5.04 6.48
CA CYS A 123 -3.95 -4.58 5.24
C CYS A 123 -3.26 -3.36 4.62
N ASP A 124 -3.73 -2.98 3.45
CA ASP A 124 -3.21 -1.96 2.54
C ASP A 124 -2.84 -0.64 3.21
N LYS A 125 -3.68 -0.14 4.13
CA LYS A 125 -3.51 1.19 4.74
C LYS A 125 -2.86 1.13 6.13
N THR A 126 -2.95 -0.03 6.81
CA THR A 126 -2.34 -0.19 8.13
C THR A 126 -0.81 -0.22 8.06
N ILE A 127 -0.24 -0.77 6.96
CA ILE A 127 1.22 -0.86 6.76
C ILE A 127 1.83 0.54 6.59
N PRO A 128 1.42 1.36 5.61
CA PRO A 128 1.98 2.70 5.46
C PRO A 128 1.66 3.61 6.65
N ALA A 129 0.50 3.48 7.29
CA ALA A 129 0.16 4.25 8.49
C ALA A 129 1.13 4.00 9.64
N ALA A 130 1.52 2.74 9.88
CA ALA A 130 2.51 2.37 10.88
C ALA A 130 3.87 3.01 10.59
N ALA A 131 4.32 2.97 9.32
CA ALA A 131 5.56 3.61 8.91
C ALA A 131 5.51 5.14 9.07
N MET A 132 4.38 5.78 8.72
CA MET A 132 4.15 7.21 8.94
C MET A 132 4.23 7.57 10.43
N ALA A 133 3.55 6.83 11.30
CA ALA A 133 3.58 7.05 12.75
C ALA A 133 5.00 6.93 13.32
N LEU A 134 5.74 5.87 12.96
CA LEU A 134 7.12 5.67 13.39
C LEU A 134 8.04 6.79 12.89
N ALA A 135 7.91 7.20 11.62
CA ALA A 135 8.68 8.31 11.04
C ALA A 135 8.41 9.63 11.77
N ARG A 136 7.13 9.93 12.04
CA ARG A 136 6.67 11.14 12.73
C ARG A 136 7.18 11.22 14.16
N MET A 137 7.00 10.15 14.93
CA MET A 137 7.44 10.07 16.32
C MET A 137 8.96 10.01 16.46
N ASN A 138 9.64 9.44 15.49
CA ASN A 138 11.06 9.08 15.55
C ASN A 138 11.44 8.28 16.81
N LEU A 139 10.49 7.44 17.27
CA LEU A 139 10.62 6.55 18.40
C LEU A 139 11.23 5.22 17.91
N PRO A 140 12.23 4.62 18.62
CA PRO A 140 12.73 3.30 18.28
C PRO A 140 11.58 2.33 18.00
N GLY A 141 11.58 1.67 16.84
CA GLY A 141 10.44 0.83 16.52
C GLY A 141 10.57 0.13 15.17
N MET A 142 9.61 -0.76 14.90
CA MET A 142 9.58 -1.57 13.70
C MET A 142 8.15 -1.94 13.28
N VAL A 143 8.01 -2.44 12.06
CA VAL A 143 6.76 -2.95 11.51
C VAL A 143 6.84 -4.48 11.38
N LEU A 144 5.80 -5.18 11.85
CA LEU A 144 5.58 -6.59 11.59
C LEU A 144 4.33 -6.76 10.73
N TYR A 145 4.50 -7.28 9.53
CA TYR A 145 3.40 -7.64 8.65
C TYR A 145 2.81 -9.00 9.00
N GLY A 146 1.48 -9.10 9.08
CA GLY A 146 0.77 -10.33 9.41
C GLY A 146 0.90 -11.47 8.42
N GLY A 147 1.29 -11.18 7.18
CA GLY A 147 1.50 -12.17 6.14
C GLY A 147 0.37 -12.26 5.11
N THR A 148 0.69 -12.83 3.96
CA THR A 148 -0.26 -13.08 2.88
C THR A 148 -1.18 -14.27 3.19
N ILE A 149 -2.41 -14.25 2.64
CA ILE A 149 -3.32 -15.40 2.64
C ILE A 149 -2.79 -16.49 1.71
N ALA A 150 -3.08 -17.74 2.00
CA ALA A 150 -2.87 -18.83 1.05
C ALA A 150 -3.81 -18.69 -0.16
N PRO A 151 -3.43 -19.16 -1.36
CA PRO A 151 -4.37 -19.27 -2.45
C PRO A 151 -5.45 -20.32 -2.11
N GLY A 152 -6.66 -20.10 -2.59
CA GLY A 152 -7.67 -21.14 -2.61
C GLY A 152 -7.46 -22.10 -3.77
N ASN A 153 -8.24 -23.18 -3.83
CA ASN A 153 -8.21 -24.09 -4.96
C ASN A 153 -9.62 -24.28 -5.52
N TYR A 154 -9.79 -23.96 -6.79
CA TYR A 154 -11.03 -24.22 -7.51
C TYR A 154 -10.75 -25.01 -8.79
N ARG A 155 -11.31 -26.21 -8.88
CA ARG A 155 -11.13 -27.14 -10.00
C ARG A 155 -9.65 -27.42 -10.34
N GLY A 156 -8.82 -27.59 -9.31
CA GLY A 156 -7.39 -27.90 -9.45
C GLY A 156 -6.49 -26.71 -9.82
N LYS A 157 -7.02 -25.48 -9.80
CA LYS A 157 -6.27 -24.25 -10.03
C LYS A 157 -6.22 -23.39 -8.78
N ASP A 158 -5.08 -22.76 -8.52
CA ASP A 158 -4.93 -21.77 -7.47
C ASP A 158 -5.70 -20.51 -7.84
N VAL A 159 -6.57 -20.07 -6.92
CA VAL A 159 -7.43 -18.89 -7.08
C VAL A 159 -7.24 -17.92 -5.93
N THR A 160 -7.51 -16.64 -6.19
CA THR A 160 -7.42 -15.54 -5.23
C THR A 160 -8.64 -14.65 -5.34
N ILE A 161 -8.77 -13.66 -4.48
CA ILE A 161 -9.84 -12.66 -4.55
C ILE A 161 -9.91 -11.96 -5.92
N GLN A 162 -8.79 -11.82 -6.64
CA GLN A 162 -8.77 -11.28 -8.00
C GLN A 162 -9.62 -12.11 -8.95
N ASP A 163 -9.49 -13.45 -8.86
CA ASP A 163 -10.22 -14.38 -9.72
C ASP A 163 -11.73 -14.25 -9.49
N VAL A 164 -12.17 -13.94 -8.26
CA VAL A 164 -13.59 -13.65 -7.94
C VAL A 164 -14.05 -12.35 -8.60
N TYR A 165 -13.29 -11.27 -8.53
CA TYR A 165 -13.67 -10.01 -9.19
C TYR A 165 -13.73 -10.14 -10.72
N GLU A 166 -12.78 -10.85 -11.32
CA GLU A 166 -12.80 -11.14 -12.75
C GLU A 166 -14.02 -12.04 -13.13
N ALA A 167 -14.36 -12.99 -12.25
CA ALA A 167 -15.53 -13.86 -12.40
C ALA A 167 -16.86 -13.09 -12.33
N ILE A 168 -16.97 -12.08 -11.47
CA ILE A 168 -18.15 -11.18 -11.42
C ILE A 168 -18.36 -10.54 -12.78
N GLY A 169 -17.31 -9.98 -13.40
CA GLY A 169 -17.39 -9.38 -14.73
C GLY A 169 -17.81 -10.40 -15.81
N ALA A 170 -17.24 -11.61 -15.77
CA ALA A 170 -17.59 -12.68 -16.70
C ALA A 170 -19.04 -13.18 -16.53
N ASN A 171 -19.52 -13.26 -15.29
CA ASN A 171 -20.90 -13.64 -14.98
C ASN A 171 -21.89 -12.57 -15.47
N MET A 172 -21.62 -11.27 -15.19
CA MET A 172 -22.44 -10.17 -15.69
C MET A 172 -22.52 -10.14 -17.23
N ALA A 173 -21.44 -10.54 -17.91
CA ALA A 173 -21.39 -10.65 -19.37
C ALA A 173 -22.06 -11.95 -19.91
N GLY A 174 -22.60 -12.81 -19.04
CA GLY A 174 -23.21 -14.09 -19.40
C GLY A 174 -22.22 -15.18 -19.86
N LYS A 175 -20.92 -14.99 -19.56
CA LYS A 175 -19.84 -15.94 -19.93
C LYS A 175 -19.50 -16.94 -18.82
N MET A 176 -20.06 -16.77 -17.63
CA MET A 176 -19.86 -17.66 -16.47
C MET A 176 -21.20 -17.92 -15.77
N SER A 177 -21.41 -19.15 -15.29
CA SER A 177 -22.61 -19.51 -14.53
C SER A 177 -22.57 -19.00 -13.08
N ASP A 178 -23.74 -18.81 -12.47
CA ASP A 178 -23.85 -18.45 -11.04
C ASP A 178 -23.23 -19.54 -10.14
N ALA A 179 -23.34 -20.82 -10.54
CA ALA A 179 -22.75 -21.93 -9.80
C ALA A 179 -21.20 -21.88 -9.81
N ASP A 180 -20.59 -21.48 -10.93
CA ASP A 180 -19.12 -21.32 -11.01
C ASP A 180 -18.65 -20.10 -10.22
N LEU A 181 -19.40 -18.98 -10.28
CA LEU A 181 -19.09 -17.80 -9.46
C LEU A 181 -19.16 -18.15 -7.98
N ARG A 182 -20.20 -18.85 -7.54
CA ARG A 182 -20.35 -19.30 -6.14
C ARG A 182 -19.19 -20.22 -5.73
N GLY A 183 -18.79 -21.16 -6.59
CA GLY A 183 -17.68 -22.05 -6.27
C GLY A 183 -16.34 -21.32 -6.13
N LEU A 184 -16.12 -20.26 -6.90
CA LEU A 184 -14.95 -19.38 -6.73
C LEU A 184 -15.03 -18.55 -5.44
N GLU A 185 -16.22 -18.00 -5.12
CA GLU A 185 -16.48 -17.26 -3.88
C GLU A 185 -16.13 -18.11 -2.66
N ASP A 186 -16.60 -19.37 -2.62
CA ASP A 186 -16.35 -20.28 -1.51
C ASP A 186 -14.87 -20.70 -1.38
N ALA A 187 -14.11 -20.71 -2.47
CA ALA A 187 -12.75 -21.24 -2.52
C ALA A 187 -11.65 -20.17 -2.36
N ALA A 188 -11.87 -18.94 -2.82
CA ALA A 188 -10.78 -18.00 -3.11
C ALA A 188 -10.04 -17.46 -1.88
N CYS A 189 -10.67 -17.45 -0.71
CA CYS A 189 -10.10 -16.89 0.52
C CYS A 189 -10.12 -17.92 1.67
N PRO A 190 -9.19 -18.88 1.71
CA PRO A 190 -9.24 -20.04 2.62
C PRO A 190 -8.68 -19.74 4.03
N GLY A 191 -8.93 -18.58 4.61
CA GLY A 191 -8.48 -18.28 5.96
C GLY A 191 -7.94 -16.87 6.17
N ALA A 192 -7.01 -16.72 7.11
CA ALA A 192 -6.44 -15.43 7.47
C ALA A 192 -5.24 -15.04 6.59
N GLY A 193 -5.03 -13.74 6.47
CA GLY A 193 -3.93 -13.13 5.75
C GLY A 193 -4.39 -12.05 4.77
N ALA A 194 -3.48 -11.20 4.34
CA ALA A 194 -3.74 -10.21 3.32
C ALA A 194 -3.76 -10.85 1.92
N CYS A 195 -4.35 -10.14 0.95
CA CYS A 195 -4.57 -10.65 -0.42
C CYS A 195 -3.38 -11.41 -1.01
N GLY A 196 -3.66 -12.51 -1.75
CA GLY A 196 -2.65 -13.48 -2.20
C GLY A 196 -1.78 -13.04 -3.39
N GLY A 197 -1.99 -11.87 -3.98
CA GLY A 197 -1.15 -11.34 -5.07
C GLY A 197 -0.26 -10.18 -4.64
N GLN A 198 0.57 -9.68 -5.58
CA GLN A 198 1.40 -8.48 -5.36
C GLN A 198 0.53 -7.21 -5.50
N TYR A 199 -0.55 -7.18 -4.75
CA TYR A 199 -1.44 -6.04 -4.58
C TYR A 199 -0.86 -5.10 -3.51
N THR A 200 -1.63 -4.12 -3.04
CA THR A 200 -1.06 -3.06 -2.19
C THR A 200 -0.47 -3.58 -0.88
N ALA A 201 -1.12 -4.52 -0.17
CA ALA A 201 -0.62 -5.04 1.09
C ALA A 201 0.74 -5.75 0.92
N ASN A 202 0.88 -6.69 -0.02
CA ASN A 202 2.15 -7.39 -0.26
C ASN A 202 3.22 -6.47 -0.87
N THR A 203 2.82 -5.48 -1.69
CA THR A 203 3.75 -4.44 -2.16
C THR A 203 4.32 -3.65 -0.99
N MET A 204 3.46 -3.15 -0.10
CA MET A 204 3.92 -2.37 1.04
C MET A 204 4.68 -3.20 2.08
N SER A 205 4.36 -4.49 2.23
CA SER A 205 5.13 -5.38 3.08
C SER A 205 6.55 -5.62 2.54
N THR A 206 6.70 -5.77 1.22
CA THR A 206 8.00 -5.82 0.54
C THR A 206 8.76 -4.51 0.73
N VAL A 207 8.07 -3.38 0.59
CA VAL A 207 8.62 -2.05 0.87
C VAL A 207 9.14 -1.93 2.29
N MET A 208 8.44 -2.46 3.31
CA MET A 208 8.89 -2.36 4.71
C MET A 208 10.24 -3.06 4.95
N GLU A 209 10.50 -4.18 4.31
CA GLU A 209 11.82 -4.83 4.36
C GLU A 209 12.87 -4.03 3.58
N MET A 210 12.55 -3.58 2.37
CA MET A 210 13.49 -2.87 1.49
C MET A 210 13.83 -1.46 1.95
N ILE A 211 12.93 -0.80 2.68
CA ILE A 211 13.18 0.50 3.32
C ILE A 211 13.89 0.35 4.68
N GLY A 212 13.91 -0.88 5.23
CA GLY A 212 14.61 -1.23 6.45
C GLY A 212 13.79 -1.15 7.74
N LEU A 213 12.46 -0.92 7.69
CA LEU A 213 11.59 -0.88 8.88
C LEU A 213 11.12 -2.26 9.36
N SER A 214 11.39 -3.32 8.60
CA SER A 214 11.20 -4.72 8.99
C SER A 214 12.48 -5.50 8.72
N PRO A 215 12.82 -6.52 9.54
CA PRO A 215 13.92 -7.42 9.23
C PRO A 215 13.66 -8.16 7.91
N MET A 216 14.67 -8.29 7.08
CA MET A 216 14.52 -8.96 5.79
C MET A 216 14.17 -10.46 5.97
N GLY A 217 13.16 -10.91 5.23
CA GLY A 217 12.65 -12.28 5.25
C GLY A 217 11.48 -12.50 6.23
N PHE A 218 11.09 -11.52 7.04
CA PHE A 218 10.00 -11.65 8.00
C PHE A 218 8.62 -11.48 7.38
N ASN A 219 8.49 -10.56 6.45
CA ASN A 219 7.20 -10.19 5.88
C ASN A 219 6.74 -11.15 4.77
N SER A 220 7.65 -11.83 4.09
CA SER A 220 7.29 -12.81 3.05
C SER A 220 6.64 -14.08 3.59
N VAL A 221 6.79 -14.39 4.89
CA VAL A 221 6.19 -15.58 5.50
C VAL A 221 4.66 -15.45 5.54
N PRO A 222 3.91 -16.44 5.00
CA PRO A 222 2.46 -16.42 4.98
C PRO A 222 1.82 -16.36 6.38
N ALA A 223 0.59 -15.85 6.45
CA ALA A 223 -0.10 -15.58 7.72
C ALA A 223 -0.34 -16.83 8.58
N MET A 224 -0.63 -17.97 7.92
CA MET A 224 -0.95 -19.24 8.60
C MET A 224 0.23 -20.22 8.63
N ASP A 225 1.40 -19.81 8.16
CA ASP A 225 2.61 -20.62 8.28
C ASP A 225 3.06 -20.68 9.76
N PRO A 226 3.40 -21.87 10.30
CA PRO A 226 3.90 -22.00 11.69
C PRO A 226 5.10 -21.10 12.00
N LEU A 227 5.99 -20.87 11.02
CA LEU A 227 7.14 -19.97 11.15
C LEU A 227 6.72 -18.53 11.47
N LYS A 228 5.47 -18.14 11.18
CA LYS A 228 4.99 -16.78 11.46
C LYS A 228 4.91 -16.47 12.96
N ASP A 229 4.62 -17.46 13.78
CA ASP A 229 4.64 -17.31 15.25
C ASP A 229 6.07 -17.12 15.79
N GLU A 230 7.02 -17.89 15.26
CA GLU A 230 8.45 -17.75 15.62
C GLU A 230 9.01 -16.38 15.24
N ILE A 231 8.68 -15.92 14.04
CA ILE A 231 9.03 -14.58 13.54
C ILE A 231 8.41 -13.49 14.42
N SER A 232 7.15 -13.64 14.80
CA SER A 232 6.48 -12.68 15.69
C SER A 232 7.15 -12.61 17.06
N PHE A 233 7.56 -13.74 17.61
CA PHE A 233 8.37 -13.78 18.83
C PHE A 233 9.74 -13.11 18.61
N ALA A 234 10.40 -13.39 17.51
CA ALA A 234 11.68 -12.77 17.17
C ALA A 234 11.57 -11.24 17.02
N CYS A 235 10.46 -10.72 16.46
CA CYS A 235 10.18 -9.28 16.40
C CYS A 235 10.22 -8.61 17.77
N GLY A 236 9.68 -9.27 18.80
CA GLY A 236 9.74 -8.77 20.18
C GLY A 236 11.18 -8.62 20.69
N LYS A 237 12.08 -9.50 20.27
CA LYS A 237 13.52 -9.36 20.59
C LYS A 237 14.19 -8.29 19.75
N VAL A 238 13.84 -8.18 18.46
CA VAL A 238 14.40 -7.17 17.56
C VAL A 238 14.08 -5.77 18.04
N VAL A 239 12.86 -5.46 18.46
CA VAL A 239 12.53 -4.10 18.94
C VAL A 239 13.30 -3.73 20.20
N MET A 240 13.58 -4.69 21.09
CA MET A 240 14.45 -4.46 22.25
C MET A 240 15.90 -4.16 21.83
N ASN A 241 16.40 -4.84 20.79
CA ASN A 241 17.71 -4.56 20.22
C ASN A 241 17.75 -3.18 19.52
N VAL A 242 16.68 -2.81 18.81
CA VAL A 242 16.52 -1.46 18.23
C VAL A 242 16.62 -0.38 19.31
N LEU A 243 15.93 -0.59 20.44
CA LEU A 243 15.98 0.33 21.58
C LEU A 243 17.38 0.38 22.21
N GLN A 244 18.00 -0.79 22.43
CA GLN A 244 19.35 -0.90 23.04
C GLN A 244 20.42 -0.19 22.21
N ASN A 245 20.33 -0.29 20.90
CA ASN A 245 21.29 0.35 19.98
C ASN A 245 20.91 1.79 19.62
N GLY A 246 19.78 2.31 20.12
CA GLY A 246 19.32 3.66 19.86
C GLY A 246 18.96 3.93 18.39
N ILE A 247 18.60 2.88 17.64
CA ILE A 247 18.23 3.00 16.22
C ILE A 247 16.86 3.67 16.12
N LYS A 248 16.78 4.76 15.39
CA LYS A 248 15.54 5.52 15.19
C LYS A 248 15.06 5.39 13.74
N PRO A 249 13.74 5.47 13.50
CA PRO A 249 13.18 5.39 12.15
C PRO A 249 13.83 6.36 11.15
N ARG A 250 14.15 7.60 11.56
CA ARG A 250 14.79 8.58 10.66
C ARG A 250 16.27 8.28 10.36
N ASP A 251 16.94 7.40 11.14
CA ASP A 251 18.28 6.91 10.81
C ASP A 251 18.23 5.88 9.67
N ILE A 252 17.07 5.26 9.48
CA ILE A 252 16.78 4.23 8.46
C ILE A 252 16.15 4.88 7.23
N LEU A 253 15.12 5.72 7.43
CA LEU A 253 14.32 6.37 6.39
C LEU A 253 15.10 7.49 5.71
N THR A 254 16.13 7.14 4.97
CA THR A 254 16.98 8.04 4.19
C THR A 254 16.55 8.05 2.72
N ARG A 255 17.01 9.03 1.94
CA ARG A 255 16.80 9.06 0.49
C ARG A 255 17.17 7.73 -0.18
N ALA A 256 18.31 7.15 0.17
CA ALA A 256 18.76 5.85 -0.33
C ALA A 256 17.79 4.70 -0.01
N ALA A 257 17.21 4.71 1.20
CA ALA A 257 16.22 3.72 1.60
C ALA A 257 14.91 3.85 0.80
N PHE A 258 14.46 5.07 0.51
CA PHE A 258 13.30 5.31 -0.35
C PHE A 258 13.56 4.84 -1.80
N GLU A 259 14.74 5.08 -2.36
CA GLU A 259 15.09 4.57 -3.69
C GLU A 259 15.12 3.03 -3.72
N ASN A 260 15.62 2.37 -2.67
CA ASN A 260 15.53 0.91 -2.52
C ASN A 260 14.06 0.43 -2.49
N ALA A 261 13.21 1.13 -1.76
CA ALA A 261 11.78 0.82 -1.71
C ALA A 261 11.14 0.95 -3.09
N ILE A 262 11.38 2.04 -3.82
CA ILE A 262 10.86 2.25 -5.18
C ILE A 262 11.37 1.16 -6.13
N ALA A 263 12.65 0.79 -6.05
CA ALA A 263 13.23 -0.28 -6.85
C ALA A 263 12.52 -1.63 -6.59
N SER A 264 12.15 -1.91 -5.34
CA SER A 264 11.42 -3.14 -5.01
C SER A 264 10.00 -3.15 -5.60
N VAL A 265 9.31 -2.01 -5.60
CA VAL A 265 7.99 -1.86 -6.25
C VAL A 265 8.11 -2.09 -7.76
N ALA A 266 9.11 -1.48 -8.38
CA ALA A 266 9.40 -1.61 -9.81
C ALA A 266 9.71 -3.07 -10.20
N ALA A 267 10.58 -3.74 -9.44
CA ALA A 267 11.03 -5.10 -9.71
C ALA A 267 9.96 -6.18 -9.48
N THR A 268 8.93 -5.86 -8.69
CA THR A 268 7.82 -6.81 -8.41
C THR A 268 6.55 -6.50 -9.18
N GLY A 269 6.53 -5.46 -10.03
CA GLY A 269 5.29 -5.00 -10.68
C GLY A 269 4.22 -4.63 -9.63
N GLY A 270 4.63 -4.01 -8.55
CA GLY A 270 3.80 -3.70 -7.40
C GLY A 270 2.66 -2.71 -7.68
N SER A 271 1.87 -2.44 -6.66
CA SER A 271 0.71 -1.55 -6.73
C SER A 271 1.12 -0.10 -6.94
N THR A 272 0.37 0.62 -7.79
CA THR A 272 0.48 2.09 -7.96
C THR A 272 0.27 2.86 -6.66
N ASN A 273 -0.49 2.30 -5.71
CA ASN A 273 -0.70 2.89 -4.39
C ASN A 273 0.61 3.10 -3.60
N ALA A 274 1.67 2.33 -3.90
CA ALA A 274 2.97 2.51 -3.29
C ALA A 274 3.55 3.91 -3.56
N VAL A 275 3.26 4.52 -4.71
CA VAL A 275 3.66 5.90 -5.01
C VAL A 275 3.08 6.85 -3.97
N LEU A 276 1.77 6.78 -3.76
CA LEU A 276 1.06 7.60 -2.78
C LEU A 276 1.58 7.39 -1.36
N HIS A 277 1.82 6.12 -0.98
CA HIS A 277 2.23 5.77 0.37
C HIS A 277 3.69 6.13 0.66
N LEU A 278 4.59 5.93 -0.28
CA LEU A 278 6.00 6.30 -0.11
C LEU A 278 6.19 7.83 -0.05
N LEU A 279 5.43 8.60 -0.85
CA LEU A 279 5.42 10.07 -0.74
C LEU A 279 4.94 10.51 0.66
N ALA A 280 3.90 9.87 1.20
CA ALA A 280 3.40 10.17 2.55
C ALA A 280 4.42 9.84 3.64
N ILE A 281 5.05 8.65 3.57
CA ILE A 281 6.08 8.23 4.54
C ILE A 281 7.31 9.15 4.47
N ALA A 282 7.76 9.51 3.26
CA ALA A 282 8.88 10.42 3.05
C ALA A 282 8.62 11.79 3.67
N ARG A 283 7.39 12.30 3.50
CA ARG A 283 6.96 13.54 4.12
C ARG A 283 7.05 13.51 5.65
N GLU A 284 6.56 12.43 6.28
CA GLU A 284 6.64 12.25 7.73
C GLU A 284 8.08 12.08 8.23
N ALA A 285 8.94 11.48 7.40
CA ALA A 285 10.36 11.33 7.70
C ALA A 285 11.18 12.62 7.49
N GLY A 286 10.62 13.62 6.80
CA GLY A 286 11.34 14.83 6.40
C GLY A 286 12.32 14.60 5.25
N VAL A 287 12.07 13.59 4.40
CA VAL A 287 12.88 13.27 3.21
C VAL A 287 12.23 13.86 1.97
N GLU A 288 13.00 14.58 1.18
CA GLU A 288 12.56 15.08 -0.12
C GLU A 288 12.40 13.90 -1.09
N LEU A 289 11.17 13.70 -1.54
CA LEU A 289 10.79 12.70 -2.53
C LEU A 289 9.66 13.28 -3.37
N ASP A 290 9.76 13.14 -4.68
CA ASP A 290 8.72 13.57 -5.60
C ASP A 290 8.30 12.43 -6.57
N ILE A 291 7.26 12.69 -7.36
CA ILE A 291 6.67 11.68 -8.23
C ILE A 291 7.65 11.25 -9.36
N GLU A 292 8.56 12.14 -9.80
CA GLU A 292 9.56 11.82 -10.84
C GLU A 292 10.64 10.84 -10.36
N ASP A 293 10.88 10.75 -9.06
CA ASP A 293 11.79 9.77 -8.50
C ASP A 293 11.35 8.35 -8.81
N PHE A 294 10.02 8.12 -8.77
CA PHE A 294 9.45 6.82 -9.13
C PHE A 294 9.72 6.48 -10.60
N GLN A 295 9.62 7.45 -11.49
CA GLN A 295 9.96 7.27 -12.89
C GLN A 295 11.43 6.93 -13.06
N THR A 296 12.31 7.71 -12.43
CA THR A 296 13.76 7.56 -12.55
C THR A 296 14.24 6.20 -12.08
N VAL A 297 13.75 5.75 -10.92
CA VAL A 297 14.12 4.46 -10.36
C VAL A 297 13.47 3.31 -11.13
N SER A 298 12.20 3.43 -11.50
CA SER A 298 11.49 2.38 -12.26
C SER A 298 12.09 2.16 -13.64
N ALA A 299 12.50 3.23 -14.34
CA ALA A 299 13.10 3.12 -15.67
C ALA A 299 14.42 2.34 -15.71
N ARG A 300 15.18 2.35 -14.62
CA ARG A 300 16.46 1.62 -14.52
C ARG A 300 16.35 0.23 -13.89
N THR A 301 15.22 -0.09 -13.22
CA THR A 301 15.06 -1.32 -12.44
C THR A 301 14.28 -2.37 -13.25
N PRO A 302 14.84 -3.57 -13.51
CA PRO A 302 14.14 -4.59 -14.27
C PRO A 302 12.98 -5.22 -13.47
N LEU A 303 11.93 -5.66 -14.17
CA LEU A 303 10.86 -6.48 -13.59
C LEU A 303 11.35 -7.91 -13.43
N LEU A 304 11.43 -8.41 -12.20
CA LEU A 304 12.01 -9.72 -11.88
C LEU A 304 11.01 -10.71 -11.28
N ALA A 305 9.91 -10.25 -10.67
CA ALA A 305 8.97 -11.15 -10.03
C ALA A 305 7.71 -11.37 -10.89
N ASP A 306 7.41 -12.64 -11.18
CA ASP A 306 6.28 -13.09 -12.01
C ASP A 306 5.03 -13.27 -11.16
N LEU A 307 4.55 -12.21 -10.52
CA LEU A 307 3.48 -12.25 -9.54
C LEU A 307 2.14 -11.71 -10.09
N LYS A 308 1.03 -12.32 -9.66
CA LYS A 308 -0.32 -11.76 -9.88
C LYS A 308 -0.37 -10.30 -9.37
N PRO A 309 -1.07 -9.37 -10.04
CA PRO A 309 -2.09 -9.59 -11.08
C PRO A 309 -1.54 -9.77 -12.50
N SER A 310 -0.32 -9.36 -12.77
CA SER A 310 0.25 -9.36 -14.14
C SER A 310 0.96 -10.66 -14.49
N GLY A 311 1.41 -11.39 -13.48
CA GLY A 311 2.15 -12.64 -13.61
C GLY A 311 1.35 -13.87 -13.21
N ARG A 312 2.05 -15.01 -13.14
CA ARG A 312 1.48 -16.36 -12.94
C ARG A 312 1.29 -16.73 -11.46
N PHE A 313 2.20 -16.27 -10.60
CA PHE A 313 2.36 -16.77 -9.24
C PHE A 313 1.71 -15.89 -8.18
N VAL A 314 1.44 -16.46 -7.01
CA VAL A 314 0.90 -15.74 -5.85
C VAL A 314 2.01 -15.37 -4.85
N ALA A 315 1.69 -14.53 -3.88
CA ALA A 315 2.68 -14.04 -2.91
C ALA A 315 3.30 -15.14 -2.03
N SER A 316 2.57 -16.23 -1.73
CA SER A 316 3.12 -17.40 -1.04
C SER A 316 4.14 -18.18 -1.87
N ASP A 317 4.05 -18.13 -3.22
CA ASP A 317 5.06 -18.71 -4.10
C ASP A 317 6.36 -17.92 -4.03
N MET A 318 6.29 -16.58 -3.90
CA MET A 318 7.47 -15.76 -3.69
C MET A 318 8.21 -16.17 -2.43
N HIS A 319 7.48 -16.43 -1.33
CA HIS A 319 8.09 -16.95 -0.10
C HIS A 319 8.82 -18.28 -0.35
N ARG A 320 8.14 -19.23 -0.99
CA ARG A 320 8.72 -20.54 -1.32
C ARG A 320 9.93 -20.48 -2.26
N ALA A 321 9.98 -19.49 -3.14
CA ALA A 321 11.09 -19.25 -4.06
C ALA A 321 12.39 -18.77 -3.40
N GLY A 322 12.31 -18.20 -2.20
CA GLY A 322 13.43 -17.57 -1.47
C GLY A 322 13.09 -16.20 -0.90
N GLY A 323 11.88 -15.74 -1.11
CA GLY A 323 11.29 -14.54 -0.49
C GLY A 323 11.88 -13.23 -0.97
N ILE A 324 11.55 -12.17 -0.22
CA ILE A 324 12.03 -10.81 -0.48
C ILE A 324 13.56 -10.74 -0.42
N ARG A 325 14.19 -11.58 0.40
CA ARG A 325 15.65 -11.66 0.52
C ARG A 325 16.32 -12.06 -0.79
N LEU A 326 15.75 -13.03 -1.52
CA LEU A 326 16.26 -13.41 -2.85
C LEU A 326 16.11 -12.27 -3.86
N LEU A 327 14.96 -11.58 -3.85
CA LEU A 327 14.77 -10.39 -4.68
C LEU A 327 15.82 -9.31 -4.39
N ALA A 328 16.06 -9.02 -3.09
CA ALA A 328 17.04 -8.05 -2.65
C ALA A 328 18.45 -8.44 -3.14
N LYS A 329 18.86 -9.70 -2.98
CA LYS A 329 20.15 -10.19 -3.45
C LYS A 329 20.33 -10.00 -4.95
N ARG A 330 19.31 -10.29 -5.76
CA ARG A 330 19.38 -10.05 -7.22
C ARG A 330 19.53 -8.57 -7.54
N LEU A 331 18.74 -7.72 -6.89
CA LEU A 331 18.83 -6.27 -7.09
C LEU A 331 20.18 -5.70 -6.62
N VAL A 332 20.75 -6.22 -5.53
CA VAL A 332 22.11 -5.86 -5.06
C VAL A 332 23.16 -6.27 -6.10
N ASN A 333 23.10 -7.51 -6.62
CA ASN A 333 24.02 -7.99 -7.63
C ASN A 333 23.96 -7.18 -8.92
N GLY A 334 22.77 -6.69 -9.28
CA GLY A 334 22.54 -5.80 -10.42
C GLY A 334 22.89 -4.33 -10.16
N LYS A 335 23.29 -3.97 -8.95
CA LYS A 335 23.59 -2.58 -8.52
C LYS A 335 22.37 -1.66 -8.59
N TYR A 336 21.17 -2.21 -8.38
CA TYR A 336 19.91 -1.47 -8.36
C TYR A 336 19.52 -0.96 -6.97
N LEU A 337 20.25 -1.38 -5.91
CA LEU A 337 20.02 -0.96 -4.53
C LEU A 337 21.25 -0.25 -3.93
N HIS A 338 20.96 0.65 -3.00
CA HIS A 338 21.95 1.25 -2.11
C HIS A 338 22.23 0.26 -0.97
N THR A 339 23.30 -0.50 -1.09
CA THR A 339 23.63 -1.62 -0.18
C THR A 339 23.98 -1.19 1.24
N SER A 340 24.41 0.06 1.43
CA SER A 340 24.74 0.65 2.73
C SER A 340 23.54 1.18 3.53
N ALA A 341 22.33 1.16 2.95
CA ALA A 341 21.12 1.58 3.66
C ALA A 341 20.89 0.70 4.89
N LYS A 342 20.68 1.35 6.04
CA LYS A 342 20.51 0.69 7.35
C LYS A 342 19.13 0.09 7.52
N THR A 343 19.03 -0.92 8.39
CA THR A 343 17.77 -1.57 8.77
C THR A 343 17.59 -1.59 10.28
N VAL A 344 16.39 -1.97 10.71
CA VAL A 344 16.05 -2.17 12.15
C VAL A 344 16.90 -3.24 12.85
N THR A 345 17.55 -4.12 12.11
CA THR A 345 18.46 -5.13 12.70
C THR A 345 19.81 -4.54 13.11
N GLY A 346 20.10 -3.29 12.70
CA GLY A 346 21.41 -2.66 12.85
C GLY A 346 22.39 -3.02 11.74
N GLN A 347 21.99 -3.91 10.82
CA GLN A 347 22.75 -4.27 9.62
C GLN A 347 22.40 -3.35 8.46
N THR A 348 22.96 -3.63 7.29
CA THR A 348 22.60 -2.96 6.02
C THR A 348 21.85 -3.91 5.11
N ILE A 349 21.10 -3.34 4.14
CA ILE A 349 20.39 -4.12 3.11
C ILE A 349 21.33 -5.09 2.39
N GLY A 350 22.56 -4.65 2.08
CA GLY A 350 23.57 -5.50 1.45
C GLY A 350 23.86 -6.75 2.29
N VAL A 351 24.17 -6.58 3.58
CA VAL A 351 24.48 -7.69 4.50
C VAL A 351 23.29 -8.62 4.69
N GLU A 352 22.08 -8.07 4.90
CA GLU A 352 20.89 -8.92 5.10
C GLU A 352 20.55 -9.75 3.84
N SER A 353 20.83 -9.23 2.65
CA SER A 353 20.58 -9.96 1.40
C SER A 353 21.53 -11.13 1.14
N GLU A 354 22.73 -11.13 1.75
CA GLU A 354 23.75 -12.18 1.53
C GLU A 354 23.26 -13.57 1.91
N SER A 355 22.43 -13.67 2.96
CA SER A 355 21.87 -14.92 3.47
C SER A 355 20.68 -15.46 2.64
N ALA A 356 20.41 -14.89 1.47
CA ALA A 356 19.35 -15.37 0.59
C ALA A 356 19.64 -16.80 0.08
N VAL A 357 18.62 -17.65 0.20
CA VAL A 357 18.64 -19.02 -0.30
C VAL A 357 17.59 -19.13 -1.42
N GLU A 358 18.02 -19.53 -2.59
CA GLU A 358 17.13 -19.75 -3.72
C GLU A 358 16.66 -21.21 -3.73
N THR A 359 15.37 -21.41 -3.87
CA THR A 359 14.80 -22.77 -4.05
C THR A 359 15.12 -23.27 -5.47
N PRO A 360 15.77 -24.45 -5.60
CA PRO A 360 16.11 -24.99 -6.91
C PRO A 360 14.87 -25.15 -7.81
N GLY A 361 14.97 -24.69 -9.06
CA GLY A 361 13.90 -24.81 -10.06
C GLY A 361 12.75 -23.82 -9.91
N GLN A 362 12.81 -22.85 -9.01
CA GLN A 362 11.82 -21.79 -8.90
C GLN A 362 11.80 -20.88 -10.15
N GLU A 363 10.63 -20.39 -10.54
CA GLU A 363 10.40 -19.50 -11.67
C GLU A 363 9.77 -18.17 -11.27
N VAL A 364 9.55 -17.94 -9.98
CA VAL A 364 8.81 -16.78 -9.45
C VAL A 364 9.63 -15.51 -9.53
N ILE A 365 10.91 -15.59 -9.11
CA ILE A 365 11.87 -14.50 -9.16
C ILE A 365 12.91 -14.87 -10.22
N VAL A 366 12.78 -14.29 -11.41
CA VAL A 366 13.64 -14.65 -12.56
C VAL A 366 15.06 -14.07 -12.40
N PRO A 367 16.09 -14.68 -13.00
CA PRO A 367 17.47 -14.18 -12.94
C PRO A 367 17.60 -12.84 -13.69
N LEU A 368 18.62 -12.06 -13.29
CA LEU A 368 18.90 -10.73 -13.86
C LEU A 368 19.18 -10.76 -15.37
N GLU A 369 19.78 -11.84 -15.84
CA GLU A 369 20.17 -12.05 -17.23
C GLU A 369 18.96 -12.26 -18.14
N LYS A 370 17.79 -12.59 -17.54
CA LYS A 370 16.55 -12.82 -18.27
C LYS A 370 15.37 -12.20 -17.53
N PRO A 371 15.31 -10.88 -17.38
CA PRO A 371 14.20 -10.22 -16.69
C PRO A 371 12.90 -10.36 -17.49
N LEU A 372 11.76 -10.27 -16.81
CA LEU A 372 10.45 -10.27 -17.47
C LEU A 372 10.26 -9.02 -18.34
N LYS A 373 10.79 -7.88 -17.89
CA LYS A 373 10.94 -6.62 -18.65
C LYS A 373 12.24 -5.95 -18.23
N ALA A 374 12.86 -5.23 -19.16
CA ALA A 374 14.10 -4.48 -18.89
C ALA A 374 13.88 -3.29 -17.95
N THR A 375 12.64 -2.81 -17.82
CA THR A 375 12.23 -1.69 -16.97
C THR A 375 11.16 -2.13 -15.99
N GLY A 376 10.94 -1.34 -14.94
CA GLY A 376 9.94 -1.63 -13.92
C GLY A 376 8.49 -1.52 -14.40
N GLY A 377 7.59 -1.93 -13.54
CA GLY A 377 6.15 -2.00 -13.82
C GLY A 377 5.38 -0.70 -13.69
N LEU A 378 6.03 0.43 -13.33
CA LEU A 378 5.40 1.73 -13.11
C LEU A 378 5.95 2.79 -14.04
N VAL A 379 5.08 3.67 -14.54
CA VAL A 379 5.44 4.86 -15.31
C VAL A 379 4.67 6.07 -14.80
N ILE A 380 5.36 7.19 -14.68
CA ILE A 380 4.75 8.49 -14.41
C ILE A 380 4.48 9.20 -15.75
N LEU A 381 3.23 9.55 -15.98
CA LEU A 381 2.83 10.32 -17.14
C LEU A 381 2.55 11.77 -16.73
N LYS A 382 2.84 12.72 -17.63
CA LYS A 382 2.52 14.14 -17.50
C LYS A 382 1.86 14.64 -18.77
N GLY A 383 1.38 15.86 -18.76
CA GLY A 383 0.75 16.51 -19.90
C GLY A 383 -0.28 17.52 -19.45
N ASN A 384 -1.02 18.06 -20.42
CA ASN A 384 -2.02 19.10 -20.12
C ASN A 384 -3.20 18.59 -19.27
N LEU A 385 -3.41 17.26 -19.16
CA LEU A 385 -4.38 16.66 -18.23
C LEU A 385 -3.81 16.35 -16.85
N ALA A 386 -2.50 16.13 -16.74
CA ALA A 386 -1.83 15.77 -15.50
C ALA A 386 -0.53 16.57 -15.32
N PRO A 387 -0.59 17.89 -15.15
CA PRO A 387 0.63 18.73 -15.04
C PRO A 387 1.47 18.39 -13.80
N GLU A 388 0.86 17.93 -12.69
CA GLU A 388 1.58 17.42 -11.51
C GLU A 388 1.93 15.94 -11.63
N GLY A 389 1.43 15.25 -12.65
CA GLY A 389 1.66 13.84 -12.93
C GLY A 389 0.48 12.93 -12.60
N CYS A 390 0.57 11.72 -13.12
CA CYS A 390 -0.30 10.59 -12.81
C CYS A 390 0.49 9.28 -12.88
N VAL A 391 -0.06 8.19 -12.38
CA VAL A 391 0.63 6.91 -12.29
C VAL A 391 -0.06 5.88 -13.18
N ALA A 392 0.71 5.25 -14.07
CA ALA A 392 0.27 4.13 -14.89
C ALA A 392 1.04 2.86 -14.51
N LYS A 393 0.33 1.72 -14.45
CA LYS A 393 0.94 0.40 -14.28
C LYS A 393 1.09 -0.24 -15.66
N ILE A 394 2.31 -0.64 -16.00
CA ILE A 394 2.65 -1.24 -17.31
C ILE A 394 3.14 -2.69 -17.21
N SER A 395 3.19 -3.25 -16.00
CA SER A 395 3.49 -4.68 -15.82
C SER A 395 2.39 -5.52 -16.47
N GLY A 396 2.76 -6.40 -17.38
CA GLY A 396 1.82 -7.29 -18.08
C GLY A 396 1.01 -6.64 -19.20
N HIS A 397 1.36 -5.42 -19.67
CA HIS A 397 0.68 -4.76 -20.77
C HIS A 397 1.58 -4.65 -22.00
N GLU A 398 1.02 -5.02 -23.16
CA GLU A 398 1.66 -4.84 -24.46
C GLU A 398 1.29 -3.49 -25.08
N ARG A 399 0.06 -2.98 -24.80
CA ARG A 399 -0.41 -1.71 -25.35
C ARG A 399 0.12 -0.54 -24.53
N LEU A 400 0.99 0.24 -25.13
CA LEU A 400 1.63 1.41 -24.51
C LEU A 400 1.09 2.75 -25.05
N GLU A 401 0.18 2.72 -26.02
CA GLU A 401 -0.42 3.89 -26.61
C GLU A 401 -1.93 3.70 -26.79
N HIS A 402 -2.68 4.79 -26.59
CA HIS A 402 -4.10 4.84 -26.91
C HIS A 402 -4.51 6.27 -27.27
N ARG A 403 -5.37 6.39 -28.24
CA ARG A 403 -5.99 7.66 -28.65
C ARG A 403 -7.46 7.42 -28.93
N GLY A 404 -8.35 8.12 -28.24
CA GLY A 404 -9.78 7.88 -28.37
C GLY A 404 -10.66 8.97 -27.75
N PRO A 405 -11.96 8.93 -28.03
CA PRO A 405 -12.92 9.88 -27.48
C PRO A 405 -13.17 9.62 -25.98
N ALA A 406 -13.24 10.71 -25.21
CA ALA A 406 -13.56 10.67 -23.80
C ALA A 406 -15.02 10.26 -23.56
N ARG A 407 -15.24 9.44 -22.54
CA ARG A 407 -16.52 9.18 -21.88
C ARG A 407 -16.40 9.61 -20.44
N VAL A 408 -17.02 10.72 -20.09
CA VAL A 408 -16.80 11.42 -18.82
C VAL A 408 -17.88 11.07 -17.81
N PHE A 409 -17.45 10.70 -16.60
CA PHE A 409 -18.31 10.33 -15.47
C PHE A 409 -17.87 11.06 -14.20
N GLU A 410 -18.86 11.49 -13.41
CA GLU A 410 -18.62 12.22 -12.16
C GLU A 410 -18.43 11.29 -10.96
N SER A 411 -18.61 9.98 -11.15
CA SER A 411 -18.41 8.96 -10.11
C SER A 411 -18.17 7.56 -10.71
N GLU A 412 -17.68 6.65 -9.87
CA GLU A 412 -17.53 5.22 -10.23
C GLU A 412 -18.90 4.59 -10.57
N GLU A 413 -19.95 4.96 -9.82
CA GLU A 413 -21.30 4.44 -10.00
C GLU A 413 -21.87 4.77 -11.39
N GLU A 414 -21.67 6.01 -11.84
CA GLU A 414 -22.07 6.43 -13.19
C GLU A 414 -21.32 5.65 -14.27
N ALA A 415 -20.01 5.49 -14.10
CA ALA A 415 -19.18 4.71 -15.02
C ALA A 415 -19.63 3.24 -15.05
N MET A 416 -19.88 2.61 -13.89
CA MET A 416 -20.37 1.24 -13.79
C MET A 416 -21.74 1.08 -14.47
N ALA A 417 -22.65 2.02 -14.26
CA ALA A 417 -23.96 2.00 -14.92
C ALA A 417 -23.81 2.08 -16.45
N ALA A 418 -22.86 2.87 -16.96
CA ALA A 418 -22.59 2.98 -18.39
C ALA A 418 -22.00 1.68 -18.97
N VAL A 419 -21.09 1.01 -18.25
CA VAL A 419 -20.54 -0.32 -18.65
C VAL A 419 -21.67 -1.35 -18.70
N THR A 420 -22.47 -1.46 -17.64
CA THR A 420 -23.59 -2.39 -17.55
C THR A 420 -24.63 -2.16 -18.67
N ALA A 421 -24.87 -0.89 -19.02
CA ALA A 421 -25.76 -0.50 -20.12
C ALA A 421 -25.11 -0.63 -21.51
N LYS A 422 -23.89 -1.17 -21.61
CA LYS A 422 -23.11 -1.34 -22.87
C LYS A 422 -22.91 -0.04 -23.66
N LYS A 423 -22.74 1.08 -22.95
CA LYS A 423 -22.51 2.41 -23.53
C LYS A 423 -21.02 2.73 -23.74
N ILE A 424 -20.13 1.85 -23.30
CA ILE A 424 -18.69 1.96 -23.54
C ILE A 424 -18.32 1.10 -24.74
N HIS A 425 -17.58 1.69 -25.67
CA HIS A 425 -17.22 1.03 -26.93
C HIS A 425 -15.72 0.92 -27.09
N ALA A 426 -15.30 -0.03 -27.95
CA ALA A 426 -13.89 -0.16 -28.31
C ALA A 426 -13.34 1.18 -28.85
N GLY A 427 -12.19 1.60 -28.33
CA GLY A 427 -11.56 2.88 -28.66
C GLY A 427 -11.87 4.02 -27.70
N ASP A 428 -12.87 3.90 -26.82
CA ASP A 428 -13.21 4.93 -25.84
C ASP A 428 -12.09 5.12 -24.79
N VAL A 429 -12.01 6.32 -24.22
CA VAL A 429 -11.27 6.64 -23.01
C VAL A 429 -12.25 6.98 -21.90
N VAL A 430 -12.38 6.13 -20.91
CA VAL A 430 -13.24 6.36 -19.74
C VAL A 430 -12.54 7.32 -18.79
N VAL A 431 -13.20 8.44 -18.48
CA VAL A 431 -12.71 9.47 -17.56
C VAL A 431 -13.61 9.50 -16.34
N ILE A 432 -13.07 9.11 -15.17
CA ILE A 432 -13.81 9.17 -13.90
C ILE A 432 -13.16 10.26 -13.05
N ARG A 433 -13.92 11.31 -12.72
CA ARG A 433 -13.41 12.46 -11.98
C ARG A 433 -14.19 12.73 -10.70
N ASN A 434 -13.73 13.67 -9.87
CA ASN A 434 -14.25 13.96 -8.53
C ASN A 434 -14.14 12.77 -7.57
N GLU A 435 -13.18 11.88 -7.81
CA GLU A 435 -12.78 10.76 -6.95
C GLU A 435 -11.37 10.96 -6.36
N GLY A 436 -10.80 12.16 -6.50
CA GLY A 436 -9.50 12.54 -5.94
C GLY A 436 -9.52 12.70 -4.42
N PRO A 437 -8.36 13.06 -3.81
CA PRO A 437 -8.21 13.16 -2.36
C PRO A 437 -9.25 14.04 -1.68
N LYS A 438 -9.60 15.16 -2.27
CA LYS A 438 -10.52 16.16 -1.72
C LYS A 438 -11.95 16.01 -2.25
N GLY A 439 -12.11 15.82 -3.55
CA GLY A 439 -13.42 15.73 -4.21
C GLY A 439 -14.15 14.43 -3.90
N GLY A 440 -13.43 13.32 -3.89
CA GLY A 440 -13.89 12.03 -3.38
C GLY A 440 -13.13 11.67 -2.11
N PRO A 441 -13.46 12.28 -0.92
CA PRO A 441 -12.67 12.10 0.27
C PRO A 441 -12.35 10.65 0.54
N GLY A 442 -11.04 10.33 0.64
CA GLY A 442 -10.56 8.96 0.72
C GLY A 442 -10.11 8.37 -0.62
N MET A 443 -10.24 9.11 -1.75
CA MET A 443 -9.63 8.74 -3.03
C MET A 443 -9.80 7.24 -3.32
N ARG A 444 -11.06 6.75 -3.38
CA ARG A 444 -11.37 5.32 -3.39
C ARG A 444 -10.71 4.56 -4.53
N GLU A 445 -10.41 3.29 -4.30
CA GLU A 445 -9.92 2.38 -5.32
C GLU A 445 -11.08 1.84 -6.14
N MET A 446 -10.93 1.83 -7.45
CA MET A 446 -11.94 1.36 -8.39
C MET A 446 -11.46 0.08 -9.06
N LEU A 447 -12.01 -1.07 -8.66
CA LEU A 447 -11.78 -2.36 -9.28
C LEU A 447 -13.02 -2.85 -10.03
N GLY A 448 -14.21 -2.55 -9.50
CA GLY A 448 -15.47 -3.03 -10.08
C GLY A 448 -15.64 -2.61 -11.53
N VAL A 449 -15.50 -1.33 -11.84
CA VAL A 449 -15.63 -0.80 -13.20
C VAL A 449 -14.56 -1.35 -14.15
N THR A 450 -13.33 -1.51 -13.67
CA THR A 450 -12.23 -2.05 -14.49
C THR A 450 -12.41 -3.53 -14.79
N ALA A 451 -12.86 -4.32 -13.79
CA ALA A 451 -13.19 -5.73 -13.97
C ALA A 451 -14.39 -5.93 -14.91
N ALA A 452 -15.41 -5.08 -14.82
CA ALA A 452 -16.56 -5.11 -15.72
C ALA A 452 -16.16 -4.83 -17.18
N ILE A 453 -15.31 -3.83 -17.44
CA ILE A 453 -14.78 -3.55 -18.79
C ILE A 453 -13.99 -4.73 -19.35
N VAL A 454 -13.17 -5.38 -18.51
CA VAL A 454 -12.43 -6.60 -18.91
C VAL A 454 -13.41 -7.76 -19.18
N GLY A 455 -14.44 -7.94 -18.34
CA GLY A 455 -15.47 -8.96 -18.48
C GLY A 455 -16.26 -8.83 -19.80
N GLU A 456 -16.59 -7.61 -20.21
CA GLU A 456 -17.21 -7.31 -21.51
C GLU A 456 -16.27 -7.58 -22.71
N GLY A 457 -14.96 -7.83 -22.47
CA GLY A 457 -13.97 -8.05 -23.52
C GLY A 457 -13.33 -6.77 -24.05
N LEU A 458 -13.55 -5.64 -23.40
CA LEU A 458 -13.06 -4.31 -23.82
C LEU A 458 -11.70 -3.94 -23.22
N GLY A 459 -11.13 -4.76 -22.32
CA GLY A 459 -9.87 -4.45 -21.60
C GLY A 459 -8.67 -4.17 -22.51
N GLY A 460 -8.64 -4.73 -23.73
CA GLY A 460 -7.59 -4.48 -24.73
C GLY A 460 -7.85 -3.27 -25.62
N SER A 461 -9.06 -2.68 -25.63
CA SER A 461 -9.48 -1.63 -26.56
C SER A 461 -9.94 -0.33 -25.93
N VAL A 462 -10.15 -0.30 -24.61
CA VAL A 462 -10.53 0.89 -23.84
C VAL A 462 -9.35 1.31 -22.97
N ALA A 463 -9.20 2.61 -22.72
CA ALA A 463 -8.29 3.13 -21.68
C ALA A 463 -9.11 3.87 -20.61
N LEU A 464 -8.57 3.96 -19.39
CA LEU A 464 -9.21 4.68 -18.29
C LEU A 464 -8.26 5.69 -17.65
N LEU A 465 -8.81 6.82 -17.20
CA LEU A 465 -8.08 7.73 -16.33
C LEU A 465 -8.98 8.27 -15.21
N THR A 466 -8.37 8.59 -14.07
CA THR A 466 -9.09 9.10 -12.91
C THR A 466 -8.18 9.94 -12.01
N ASP A 467 -8.76 10.92 -11.33
CA ASP A 467 -8.13 11.60 -10.20
C ASP A 467 -8.19 10.80 -8.89
N GLY A 468 -8.99 9.70 -8.88
CA GLY A 468 -9.00 8.68 -7.83
C GLY A 468 -7.88 7.66 -7.99
N ARG A 469 -8.12 6.42 -7.54
CA ARG A 469 -7.16 5.31 -7.60
C ARG A 469 -7.76 4.10 -8.32
N PHE A 470 -6.88 3.30 -8.90
CA PHE A 470 -7.21 1.94 -9.29
C PHE A 470 -6.60 0.93 -8.30
N SER A 471 -7.28 -0.18 -8.08
CA SER A 471 -6.78 -1.27 -7.25
C SER A 471 -5.46 -1.83 -7.79
N GLY A 472 -4.59 -2.32 -6.89
CA GLY A 472 -3.40 -3.07 -7.28
C GLY A 472 -3.67 -4.31 -8.14
N ALA A 473 -4.90 -4.85 -8.10
CA ALA A 473 -5.37 -5.98 -8.91
C ALA A 473 -5.87 -5.58 -10.32
N THR A 474 -5.92 -4.29 -10.65
CA THR A 474 -6.43 -3.79 -11.92
C THR A 474 -5.56 -4.20 -13.11
N ARG A 475 -6.22 -4.51 -14.25
CA ARG A 475 -5.60 -4.78 -15.56
C ARG A 475 -6.13 -3.79 -16.60
N GLY A 476 -5.34 -3.52 -17.64
CA GLY A 476 -5.66 -2.60 -18.73
C GLY A 476 -4.81 -1.32 -18.70
N LEU A 477 -4.85 -0.53 -19.79
CA LEU A 477 -4.14 0.74 -19.88
C LEU A 477 -4.88 1.80 -19.06
N MET A 478 -4.35 2.12 -17.88
CA MET A 478 -5.00 2.97 -16.90
C MET A 478 -4.03 3.93 -16.24
N ALA A 479 -4.47 5.19 -16.04
CA ALA A 479 -3.78 6.20 -15.25
C ALA A 479 -4.63 6.63 -14.07
N GLY A 480 -4.14 6.41 -12.87
CA GLY A 480 -4.72 6.93 -11.62
C GLY A 480 -3.92 8.09 -11.07
N HIS A 481 -4.44 8.68 -9.99
CA HIS A 481 -3.80 9.82 -9.30
C HIS A 481 -3.58 11.04 -10.20
N VAL A 482 -4.45 11.24 -11.21
CA VAL A 482 -4.34 12.40 -12.09
C VAL A 482 -4.39 13.68 -11.26
N SER A 483 -3.31 14.45 -11.34
CA SER A 483 -3.10 15.62 -10.48
C SER A 483 -2.77 16.86 -11.30
N PRO A 484 -3.37 18.02 -10.91
CA PRO A 484 -4.34 18.28 -9.83
C PRO A 484 -5.70 17.61 -10.07
N GLU A 485 -6.41 17.23 -9.01
CA GLU A 485 -7.75 16.63 -9.09
C GLU A 485 -8.82 17.59 -9.61
N ALA A 486 -9.93 17.05 -10.15
CA ALA A 486 -11.02 17.84 -10.70
C ALA A 486 -11.66 18.79 -9.67
N ALA A 487 -11.84 18.34 -8.43
CA ALA A 487 -12.45 19.13 -7.35
C ALA A 487 -11.62 20.36 -6.92
N LEU A 488 -10.35 20.41 -7.30
CA LEU A 488 -9.45 21.56 -7.12
C LEU A 488 -9.29 22.39 -8.40
N GLY A 489 -10.07 22.13 -9.44
CA GLY A 489 -9.95 22.82 -10.71
C GLY A 489 -8.77 22.31 -11.55
N GLY A 490 -8.34 21.08 -11.36
CA GLY A 490 -7.39 20.43 -12.25
C GLY A 490 -7.93 20.29 -13.66
N PRO A 491 -7.06 20.22 -14.70
CA PRO A 491 -7.48 20.20 -16.11
C PRO A 491 -8.48 19.09 -16.47
N ILE A 492 -8.44 17.97 -15.75
CA ILE A 492 -9.39 16.86 -15.92
C ILE A 492 -10.86 17.31 -15.73
N ALA A 493 -11.11 18.37 -14.95
CA ALA A 493 -12.44 18.96 -14.77
C ALA A 493 -12.96 19.62 -16.07
N GLY A 494 -12.07 20.04 -16.96
CA GLY A 494 -12.41 20.66 -18.24
C GLY A 494 -12.70 19.68 -19.38
N VAL A 495 -12.46 18.38 -19.18
CA VAL A 495 -12.72 17.34 -20.20
C VAL A 495 -14.22 17.18 -20.41
N ARG A 496 -14.63 17.03 -21.69
CA ARG A 496 -16.02 16.81 -22.10
C ARG A 496 -16.14 15.52 -22.91
N ASP A 497 -17.33 14.94 -22.95
CA ASP A 497 -17.63 13.79 -23.81
C ASP A 497 -17.22 14.07 -25.24
N GLY A 498 -16.54 13.10 -25.86
CA GLY A 498 -16.05 13.18 -27.23
C GLY A 498 -14.72 13.90 -27.43
N ASP A 499 -14.18 14.58 -26.41
CA ASP A 499 -12.80 15.10 -26.48
C ASP A 499 -11.81 13.98 -26.75
N VAL A 500 -10.88 14.18 -27.65
CA VAL A 500 -9.86 13.18 -27.94
C VAL A 500 -8.78 13.21 -26.85
N ILE A 501 -8.57 12.08 -26.20
CA ILE A 501 -7.50 11.90 -25.21
C ILE A 501 -6.41 11.04 -25.82
N ARG A 502 -5.16 11.49 -25.65
CA ARG A 502 -3.95 10.75 -26.00
C ARG A 502 -3.24 10.25 -24.75
N PHE A 503 -2.98 8.97 -24.77
CA PHE A 503 -2.27 8.22 -23.75
C PHE A 503 -1.03 7.64 -24.42
N ASP A 504 0.16 8.10 -24.09
CA ASP A 504 1.43 7.64 -24.68
C ASP A 504 2.44 7.36 -23.57
N VAL A 505 2.59 6.09 -23.24
CA VAL A 505 3.52 5.63 -22.19
C VAL A 505 4.97 5.85 -22.62
N ASN A 506 5.29 5.68 -23.91
CA ASN A 506 6.64 5.84 -24.43
C ASN A 506 7.11 7.29 -24.32
N LYS A 507 6.23 8.24 -24.61
CA LYS A 507 6.50 9.67 -24.44
C LYS A 507 6.20 10.18 -23.02
N ARG A 508 5.65 9.33 -22.17
CA ARG A 508 5.22 9.69 -20.82
C ARG A 508 4.17 10.81 -20.83
N GLU A 509 3.22 10.72 -21.75
CA GLU A 509 2.24 11.78 -21.99
C GLU A 509 0.81 11.32 -21.72
N LEU A 510 0.04 12.17 -21.01
CA LEU A 510 -1.40 12.10 -20.89
C LEU A 510 -1.97 13.47 -21.26
N ALA A 511 -2.63 13.56 -22.40
CA ALA A 511 -3.09 14.82 -22.93
C ALA A 511 -4.52 14.76 -23.52
N VAL A 512 -5.25 15.86 -23.42
CA VAL A 512 -6.46 16.11 -24.21
C VAL A 512 -6.10 16.96 -25.42
N GLU A 513 -6.60 16.56 -26.60
CA GLU A 513 -6.33 17.24 -27.86
C GLU A 513 -7.35 18.36 -28.11
N VAL A 514 -7.42 19.31 -27.18
CA VAL A 514 -8.10 20.60 -27.36
C VAL A 514 -7.08 21.70 -27.21
N SER A 515 -7.32 22.86 -27.84
CA SER A 515 -6.40 23.99 -27.71
C SER A 515 -6.35 24.48 -26.25
N ASP A 516 -5.23 25.03 -25.84
CA ASP A 516 -5.07 25.62 -24.50
C ASP A 516 -6.10 26.72 -24.23
N ASP A 517 -6.51 27.47 -25.26
CA ASP A 517 -7.54 28.49 -25.14
C ASP A 517 -8.91 27.88 -24.81
N VAL A 518 -9.27 26.79 -25.47
CA VAL A 518 -10.53 26.08 -25.19
C VAL A 518 -10.50 25.52 -23.77
N LEU A 519 -9.40 24.90 -23.37
CA LEU A 519 -9.29 24.36 -22.02
C LEU A 519 -9.35 25.48 -20.97
N ARG A 520 -8.64 26.59 -21.17
CA ARG A 520 -8.72 27.78 -20.31
C ARG A 520 -10.13 28.35 -20.20
N GLN A 521 -10.85 28.48 -21.33
CA GLN A 521 -12.24 28.96 -21.33
C GLN A 521 -13.17 28.04 -20.53
N ARG A 522 -13.02 26.72 -20.68
CA ARG A 522 -13.79 25.75 -19.91
C ARG A 522 -13.48 25.86 -18.40
N MET A 523 -12.19 26.00 -18.06
CA MET A 523 -11.76 26.15 -16.66
C MET A 523 -12.19 27.48 -16.04
N ALA A 524 -12.29 28.55 -16.82
CA ALA A 524 -12.84 29.83 -16.34
C ALA A 524 -14.33 29.74 -15.94
N GLN A 525 -15.07 28.77 -16.49
CA GLN A 525 -16.47 28.48 -16.14
C GLN A 525 -16.63 27.43 -15.06
N TRP A 526 -15.53 26.76 -14.69
CA TRP A 526 -15.55 25.73 -13.67
C TRP A 526 -15.94 26.29 -12.30
N LYS A 527 -16.73 25.52 -11.56
CA LYS A 527 -17.10 25.82 -10.18
C LYS A 527 -16.75 24.62 -9.31
N ALA A 528 -16.20 24.89 -8.14
CA ALA A 528 -15.91 23.84 -7.18
C ALA A 528 -17.19 23.06 -6.84
N PRO A 529 -17.16 21.72 -6.88
CA PRO A 529 -18.31 20.92 -6.46
C PRO A 529 -18.64 21.16 -4.97
N GLN A 530 -19.89 20.95 -4.61
CA GLN A 530 -20.27 20.99 -3.20
C GLN A 530 -19.55 19.85 -2.46
N PRO A 531 -19.07 20.08 -1.22
CA PRO A 531 -18.45 19.04 -0.42
C PRO A 531 -19.38 17.82 -0.26
N ARG A 532 -18.90 16.65 -0.63
CA ARG A 532 -19.68 15.39 -0.51
C ARG A 532 -20.08 15.11 0.94
N TYR A 533 -19.21 15.48 1.89
CA TYR A 533 -19.43 15.32 3.33
C TYR A 533 -19.24 16.67 4.03
N PRO A 534 -20.31 17.29 4.56
CA PRO A 534 -20.22 18.61 5.19
C PRO A 534 -19.67 18.57 6.62
N LYS A 535 -19.57 17.39 7.25
CA LYS A 535 -19.10 17.23 8.64
C LYS A 535 -18.48 15.83 8.87
N GLY A 536 -17.90 15.63 10.06
CA GLY A 536 -17.33 14.34 10.46
C GLY A 536 -15.89 14.15 9.94
N VAL A 537 -15.44 12.90 9.95
CA VAL A 537 -14.06 12.53 9.62
C VAL A 537 -13.70 12.84 8.16
N PHE A 538 -14.60 12.58 7.24
CA PHE A 538 -14.39 12.87 5.81
C PHE A 538 -14.26 14.37 5.52
N ALA A 539 -15.05 15.22 6.21
CA ALA A 539 -14.92 16.66 6.07
C ALA A 539 -13.58 17.17 6.62
N LYS A 540 -13.13 16.64 7.77
CA LYS A 540 -11.80 16.96 8.33
C LYS A 540 -10.69 16.55 7.36
N TYR A 541 -10.76 15.33 6.81
CA TYR A 541 -9.80 14.84 5.84
C TYR A 541 -9.76 15.74 4.60
N ALA A 542 -10.90 16.01 3.97
CA ALA A 542 -11.00 16.85 2.79
C ALA A 542 -10.48 18.28 3.01
N ALA A 543 -10.61 18.82 4.23
CA ALA A 543 -10.09 20.14 4.58
C ALA A 543 -8.55 20.19 4.64
N LEU A 544 -7.89 19.09 5.05
CA LEU A 544 -6.46 19.06 5.34
C LEU A 544 -5.64 18.37 4.24
N VAL A 545 -6.24 17.43 3.49
CA VAL A 545 -5.51 16.56 2.58
C VAL A 545 -4.80 17.33 1.45
N SER A 546 -3.56 16.93 1.18
CA SER A 546 -2.75 17.42 0.07
C SER A 546 -3.10 16.73 -1.26
N SER A 547 -2.53 17.21 -2.38
CA SER A 547 -2.62 16.56 -3.69
C SER A 547 -2.11 15.12 -3.65
N ALA A 548 -2.62 14.27 -4.55
CA ALA A 548 -2.11 12.92 -4.73
C ALA A 548 -0.63 12.90 -5.16
N SER A 549 -0.17 13.89 -5.93
CA SER A 549 1.24 14.10 -6.29
C SER A 549 2.15 14.33 -5.06
N GLN A 550 1.56 14.63 -3.91
CA GLN A 550 2.23 14.86 -2.62
C GLN A 550 1.93 13.78 -1.57
N GLY A 551 1.30 12.66 -1.98
CA GLY A 551 0.99 11.54 -1.09
C GLY A 551 -0.39 11.55 -0.46
N ALA A 552 -1.26 12.53 -0.76
CA ALA A 552 -2.60 12.69 -0.18
C ALA A 552 -2.56 12.57 1.35
N ILE A 553 -1.73 13.38 1.99
CA ILE A 553 -1.43 13.37 3.43
C ILE A 553 -2.08 14.58 4.11
N THR A 554 -2.48 14.43 5.37
CA THR A 554 -3.13 15.51 6.15
C THR A 554 -2.14 16.30 7.01
N THR A 555 -0.90 15.86 7.14
CA THR A 555 0.13 16.60 7.88
C THR A 555 0.51 17.91 7.15
N PRO A 556 0.45 19.07 7.80
CA PRO A 556 0.89 20.36 7.24
C PRO A 556 2.36 20.34 6.81
N ARG A 557 2.71 21.27 5.88
CA ARG A 557 4.11 21.49 5.47
C ARG A 557 4.87 22.25 6.53
#